data_ad799f7c5b065334daa6345dc53aeef8
#
_entry.id   ad799f7c5b065334daa6345dc53aeef8
#
_cell.length_a   1.000
_cell.length_b   1.000
_cell.length_c   1.000
_cell.angle_alpha   90.00
_cell.angle_beta   90.00
_cell.angle_gamma   90.00
#
_symmetry.space_group_name_H-M   'P 1'
#
loop_
_entity.id
_entity.type
_entity.pdbx_description
1 polymer ?
#
loop_
_entity_poly.entity_id
_entity_poly.type
_entity_poly.pdbx_seq_one_letter_code
_entity_poly.pdbx_strand_id
1 'polypeptide(L)'
;DAAAISPEEAELVGKRIAQAITSWLPPPMELVFEAFARRAIFLAKKRYALWVFERLGANWQDRIKVRGMETVRRDWCELTSKTLNRCLELLLKEGLVDEAVDHVQGVIDRIGSLDLKKDRDMLDDLTLTRRYTKSPSAYKSKQPHIQLVEKMRRRGGRVPGIGDRIPFVIVKEGRRTLFVDRAEDPEYAVENEKQIDTDYYIEKQILPPVLRIFSTFNITKEQLRRDRRQRNLLDFGREAKPQTQRSLSDY
;
A
#
# COMPACT_ATOMS: atom_id res chain seq x y z
N ASP A 1 -31.05 14.22 0.33
CA ASP A 1 -30.52 12.95 -0.20
C ASP A 1 -30.82 12.91 -1.69
N ALA A 2 -29.83 13.22 -2.51
CA ALA A 2 -29.90 12.91 -3.93
C ALA A 2 -29.99 11.39 -4.05
N ALA A 3 -31.09 10.87 -4.59
CA ALA A 3 -31.27 9.44 -4.81
C ALA A 3 -30.05 8.90 -5.55
N ALA A 4 -29.36 7.93 -4.97
CA ALA A 4 -28.14 7.39 -5.57
C ALA A 4 -28.52 6.74 -6.91
N ILE A 5 -27.98 7.26 -8.02
CA ILE A 5 -28.19 6.72 -9.37
C ILE A 5 -27.82 5.25 -9.40
N SER A 6 -28.63 4.41 -10.02
CA SER A 6 -28.32 2.99 -10.18
C SER A 6 -27.17 2.77 -11.18
N PRO A 7 -26.42 1.68 -11.10
CA PRO A 7 -25.39 1.36 -12.08
C PRO A 7 -25.92 1.29 -13.51
N GLU A 8 -27.15 0.80 -13.70
CA GLU A 8 -27.84 0.72 -15.00
C GLU A 8 -28.11 2.10 -15.59
N GLU A 9 -28.65 3.00 -14.78
CA GLU A 9 -28.92 4.38 -15.19
C GLU A 9 -27.62 5.12 -15.51
N ALA A 10 -26.58 4.93 -14.67
CA ALA A 10 -25.28 5.54 -14.90
C ALA A 10 -24.63 5.04 -16.19
N GLU A 11 -24.74 3.74 -16.52
CA GLU A 11 -24.26 3.18 -17.77
C GLU A 11 -24.99 3.81 -18.97
N LEU A 12 -26.32 3.90 -18.90
CA LEU A 12 -27.14 4.47 -19.97
C LEU A 12 -26.77 5.94 -20.24
N VAL A 13 -26.67 6.74 -19.17
CA VAL A 13 -26.31 8.17 -19.28
C VAL A 13 -24.87 8.30 -19.78
N GLY A 14 -23.93 7.51 -19.26
CA GLY A 14 -22.53 7.54 -19.69
C GLY A 14 -22.33 7.19 -21.16
N LYS A 15 -23.03 6.17 -21.66
CA LYS A 15 -23.02 5.81 -23.09
C LYS A 15 -23.60 6.92 -23.98
N ARG A 16 -24.69 7.54 -23.55
CA ARG A 16 -25.30 8.69 -24.29
C ARG A 16 -24.33 9.87 -24.36
N ILE A 17 -23.66 10.21 -23.26
CA ILE A 17 -22.64 11.27 -23.23
C ILE A 17 -21.47 10.91 -24.15
N ALA A 18 -20.99 9.69 -24.11
CA ALA A 18 -19.89 9.21 -24.95
C ALA A 18 -20.25 9.32 -26.45
N GLN A 19 -21.44 8.90 -26.83
CA GLN A 19 -21.96 9.04 -28.22
C GLN A 19 -22.10 10.49 -28.67
N ALA A 20 -22.65 11.35 -27.80
CA ALA A 20 -22.80 12.76 -28.11
C ALA A 20 -21.45 13.45 -28.34
N ILE A 21 -20.45 13.16 -27.48
CA ILE A 21 -19.11 13.73 -27.66
C ILE A 21 -18.43 13.14 -28.90
N THR A 22 -18.57 11.85 -29.17
CA THR A 22 -17.98 11.19 -30.36
C THR A 22 -18.51 11.85 -31.64
N SER A 23 -19.77 12.27 -31.69
CA SER A 23 -20.33 12.93 -32.88
C SER A 23 -19.66 14.28 -33.20
N TRP A 24 -18.98 14.92 -32.27
CA TRP A 24 -18.23 16.17 -32.45
C TRP A 24 -16.73 15.95 -32.76
N LEU A 25 -16.24 14.72 -32.60
CA LEU A 25 -14.84 14.41 -32.82
C LEU A 25 -14.57 14.09 -34.29
N PRO A 26 -13.37 14.46 -34.82
CA PRO A 26 -13.00 14.04 -36.16
C PRO A 26 -12.71 12.53 -36.19
N PRO A 27 -13.13 11.80 -37.24
CA PRO A 27 -12.78 10.40 -37.41
C PRO A 27 -11.26 10.20 -37.46
N PRO A 28 -10.68 9.11 -36.89
CA PRO A 28 -11.34 7.95 -36.26
C PRO A 28 -11.48 8.06 -34.72
N MET A 29 -11.53 9.26 -34.17
CA MET A 29 -11.60 9.48 -32.73
C MET A 29 -13.00 9.13 -32.19
N GLU A 30 -13.04 8.31 -31.14
CA GLU A 30 -14.26 7.98 -30.42
C GLU A 30 -14.04 8.05 -28.91
N LEU A 31 -15.05 8.42 -28.17
CA LEU A 31 -15.10 8.32 -26.72
C LEU A 31 -15.92 7.10 -26.30
N VAL A 32 -15.35 6.25 -25.47
CA VAL A 32 -16.00 5.05 -24.97
C VAL A 32 -16.30 5.19 -23.48
N PHE A 33 -17.52 4.81 -23.07
CA PHE A 33 -17.85 4.67 -21.66
C PHE A 33 -17.12 3.46 -21.09
N GLU A 34 -16.24 3.67 -20.11
CA GLU A 34 -15.42 2.59 -19.52
C GLU A 34 -16.08 1.96 -18.29
N ALA A 35 -16.50 2.78 -17.33
CA ALA A 35 -17.08 2.31 -16.08
C ALA A 35 -17.78 3.43 -15.32
N PHE A 36 -18.69 3.06 -14.43
CA PHE A 36 -19.27 3.94 -13.44
C PHE A 36 -18.54 3.78 -12.11
N ALA A 37 -18.10 4.89 -11.52
CA ALA A 37 -17.49 4.91 -10.21
C ALA A 37 -18.35 5.72 -9.24
N ARG A 38 -18.72 5.11 -8.11
CA ARG A 38 -19.52 5.79 -7.07
C ARG A 38 -18.66 6.74 -6.24
N ARG A 39 -17.41 6.37 -5.97
CA ARG A 39 -16.42 7.21 -5.28
C ARG A 39 -15.06 7.09 -5.95
N ALA A 40 -14.26 8.15 -5.85
CA ALA A 40 -12.94 8.22 -6.46
C ALA A 40 -11.97 8.99 -5.57
N ILE A 41 -10.71 8.55 -5.54
CA ILE A 41 -9.59 9.29 -4.95
C ILE A 41 -8.56 9.54 -6.06
N PHE A 42 -8.33 10.81 -6.40
CA PHE A 42 -7.33 11.22 -7.39
C PHE A 42 -6.12 11.81 -6.68
N LEU A 43 -4.96 11.15 -6.79
CA LEU A 43 -3.72 11.61 -6.13
C LEU A 43 -2.87 12.46 -7.07
N ALA A 44 -2.77 12.05 -8.32
CA ALA A 44 -2.00 12.73 -9.37
C ALA A 44 -2.38 12.18 -10.75
N LYS A 45 -1.81 12.77 -11.81
CA LYS A 45 -1.93 12.24 -13.17
C LYS A 45 -1.53 10.76 -13.21
N LYS A 46 -2.40 9.90 -13.72
CA LYS A 46 -2.23 8.44 -13.80
C LYS A 46 -2.17 7.71 -12.42
N ARG A 47 -2.52 8.38 -11.32
CA ARG A 47 -2.56 7.80 -9.97
C ARG A 47 -3.91 8.05 -9.33
N TYR A 48 -4.75 7.04 -9.30
CA TYR A 48 -6.10 7.13 -8.76
C TYR A 48 -6.63 5.76 -8.32
N ALA A 49 -7.61 5.81 -7.45
CA ALA A 49 -8.40 4.66 -7.04
C ALA A 49 -9.88 4.97 -7.19
N LEU A 50 -10.64 4.03 -7.74
CA LEU A 50 -12.06 4.17 -8.05
C LEU A 50 -12.82 2.99 -7.44
N TRP A 51 -13.94 3.24 -6.80
CA TRP A 51 -14.93 2.21 -6.50
C TRP A 51 -15.89 2.11 -7.68
N VAL A 52 -15.59 1.13 -8.56
CA VAL A 52 -16.30 0.96 -9.83
C VAL A 52 -17.32 -0.16 -9.75
N PHE A 53 -18.36 -0.03 -10.57
CA PHE A 53 -19.36 -1.06 -10.82
C PHE A 53 -19.20 -1.53 -12.27
N GLU A 54 -18.98 -2.81 -12.44
CA GLU A 54 -18.78 -3.46 -13.73
C GLU A 54 -19.82 -4.56 -13.92
N ARG A 55 -20.34 -4.67 -15.13
CA ARG A 55 -21.33 -5.71 -15.48
C ARG A 55 -20.63 -7.03 -15.76
N LEU A 56 -20.97 -8.07 -15.02
CA LEU A 56 -20.50 -9.44 -15.22
C LEU A 56 -21.69 -10.32 -15.62
N GLY A 57 -21.92 -10.50 -16.93
CA GLY A 57 -23.14 -11.15 -17.43
C GLY A 57 -24.40 -10.34 -17.10
N ALA A 58 -25.33 -10.95 -16.35
CA ALA A 58 -26.56 -10.31 -15.89
C ALA A 58 -26.41 -9.51 -14.60
N ASN A 59 -25.33 -9.70 -13.85
CA ASN A 59 -25.14 -9.12 -12.51
C ASN A 59 -24.13 -7.97 -12.52
N TRP A 60 -24.32 -7.02 -11.60
CA TRP A 60 -23.34 -5.99 -11.31
C TRP A 60 -22.42 -6.44 -10.18
N GLN A 61 -21.13 -6.24 -10.38
CA GLN A 61 -20.12 -6.43 -9.33
C GLN A 61 -19.39 -5.13 -9.09
N ASP A 62 -19.14 -4.85 -7.82
CA ASP A 62 -18.32 -3.73 -7.42
C ASP A 62 -16.89 -4.17 -7.13
N ARG A 63 -15.94 -3.33 -7.50
CA ARG A 63 -14.53 -3.54 -7.13
C ARG A 63 -13.80 -2.21 -7.01
N ILE A 64 -12.66 -2.25 -6.31
CA ILE A 64 -11.74 -1.12 -6.28
C ILE A 64 -10.73 -1.26 -7.43
N LYS A 65 -10.79 -0.31 -8.38
CA LYS A 65 -9.87 -0.22 -9.51
C LYS A 65 -8.76 0.76 -9.14
N VAL A 66 -7.53 0.26 -9.04
CA VAL A 66 -6.36 1.07 -8.68
C VAL A 66 -5.45 1.25 -9.89
N ARG A 67 -4.95 2.46 -10.12
CA ARG A 67 -3.99 2.78 -11.17
C ARG A 67 -2.80 3.58 -10.63
N GLY A 68 -1.59 3.13 -11.00
CA GLY A 68 -0.33 3.84 -10.72
C GLY A 68 0.05 3.97 -9.25
N MET A 69 -0.67 3.32 -8.35
CA MET A 69 -0.38 3.31 -6.92
C MET A 69 0.52 2.13 -6.53
N GLU A 70 1.04 2.18 -5.32
CA GLU A 70 2.02 1.23 -4.79
C GLU A 70 1.45 -0.18 -4.58
N THR A 71 0.14 -0.33 -4.47
CA THR A 71 -0.55 -1.63 -4.33
C THR A 71 -0.27 -2.60 -5.48
N VAL A 72 0.08 -2.08 -6.66
CA VAL A 72 0.37 -2.88 -7.87
C VAL A 72 1.87 -2.98 -8.18
N ARG A 73 2.73 -2.38 -7.35
CA ARG A 73 4.18 -2.34 -7.57
C ARG A 73 4.89 -3.39 -6.73
N ARG A 74 5.75 -4.17 -7.37
CA ARG A 74 6.51 -5.27 -6.75
C ARG A 74 7.74 -4.83 -5.94
N ASP A 75 8.01 -3.54 -5.83
CA ASP A 75 9.12 -2.97 -5.06
C ASP A 75 8.75 -2.64 -3.61
N TRP A 76 7.51 -2.82 -3.25
CA TRP A 76 7.00 -2.68 -1.89
C TRP A 76 6.76 -4.05 -1.26
N CYS A 77 6.83 -4.13 0.06
CA CYS A 77 6.51 -5.37 0.77
C CYS A 77 4.99 -5.64 0.72
N GLU A 78 4.61 -6.90 0.91
CA GLU A 78 3.21 -7.33 0.83
C GLU A 78 2.33 -6.62 1.88
N LEU A 79 2.88 -6.39 3.08
CA LEU A 79 2.20 -5.64 4.13
C LEU A 79 1.76 -4.24 3.66
N THR A 80 2.59 -3.56 2.85
CA THR A 80 2.23 -2.26 2.26
C THR A 80 1.00 -2.38 1.37
N SER A 81 0.98 -3.39 0.50
CA SER A 81 -0.14 -3.62 -0.41
C SER A 81 -1.43 -3.96 0.35
N LYS A 82 -1.34 -4.83 1.36
CA LYS A 82 -2.48 -5.18 2.24
C LYS A 82 -3.01 -3.96 2.99
N THR A 83 -2.12 -3.16 3.57
CA THR A 83 -2.49 -1.94 4.31
C THR A 83 -3.20 -0.94 3.39
N LEU A 84 -2.64 -0.66 2.20
CA LEU A 84 -3.24 0.26 1.25
C LEU A 84 -4.60 -0.23 0.74
N ASN A 85 -4.73 -1.51 0.42
CA ASN A 85 -6.00 -2.07 -0.03
C ASN A 85 -7.09 -1.92 1.02
N ARG A 86 -6.78 -2.22 2.30
CA ARG A 86 -7.74 -2.05 3.38
C ARG A 86 -8.10 -0.58 3.61
N CYS A 87 -7.14 0.33 3.54
CA CYS A 87 -7.42 1.78 3.60
C CYS A 87 -8.34 2.21 2.46
N LEU A 88 -8.10 1.75 1.23
CA LEU A 88 -8.96 2.09 0.08
C LEU A 88 -10.38 1.52 0.22
N GLU A 89 -10.54 0.34 0.81
CA GLU A 89 -11.88 -0.22 1.13
C GLU A 89 -12.61 0.66 2.12
N LEU A 90 -11.98 0.98 3.26
CA LEU A 90 -12.55 1.82 4.29
C LEU A 90 -12.93 3.21 3.73
N LEU A 91 -12.05 3.82 2.96
CA LEU A 91 -12.28 5.16 2.41
C LEU A 91 -13.32 5.17 1.28
N LEU A 92 -13.22 4.26 0.31
CA LEU A 92 -14.04 4.29 -0.90
C LEU A 92 -15.39 3.59 -0.73
N LYS A 93 -15.42 2.41 -0.09
CA LYS A 93 -16.67 1.66 0.07
C LYS A 93 -17.44 2.12 1.30
N GLU A 94 -16.77 2.21 2.43
CA GLU A 94 -17.40 2.47 3.72
C GLU A 94 -17.47 3.98 4.04
N GLY A 95 -16.50 4.76 3.58
CA GLY A 95 -16.45 6.22 3.85
C GLY A 95 -15.90 6.56 5.24
N LEU A 96 -15.18 5.62 5.86
CA LEU A 96 -14.72 5.67 7.25
C LEU A 96 -13.24 6.11 7.31
N VAL A 97 -13.02 7.41 7.42
CA VAL A 97 -11.67 8.00 7.43
C VAL A 97 -10.93 7.68 8.73
N ASP A 98 -11.61 7.81 9.87
CA ASP A 98 -10.98 7.57 11.19
C ASP A 98 -10.60 6.09 11.37
N GLU A 99 -11.42 5.16 10.90
CA GLU A 99 -11.09 3.72 10.93
C GLU A 99 -9.91 3.37 10.02
N ALA A 100 -9.79 4.06 8.90
CA ALA A 100 -8.63 3.89 8.02
C ALA A 100 -7.34 4.39 8.70
N VAL A 101 -7.40 5.48 9.47
CA VAL A 101 -6.28 5.95 10.31
C VAL A 101 -5.94 4.93 11.38
N ASP A 102 -6.95 4.43 12.10
CA ASP A 102 -6.78 3.44 13.16
C ASP A 102 -6.19 2.12 12.62
N HIS A 103 -6.57 1.73 11.41
CA HIS A 103 -5.96 0.57 10.74
C HIS A 103 -4.46 0.76 10.52
N VAL A 104 -4.04 1.93 9.99
CA VAL A 104 -2.61 2.23 9.76
C VAL A 104 -1.84 2.26 11.08
N GLN A 105 -2.38 2.89 12.11
CA GLN A 105 -1.77 2.92 13.45
C GLN A 105 -1.59 1.50 14.00
N GLY A 106 -2.62 0.64 13.87
CA GLY A 106 -2.54 -0.76 14.28
C GLY A 106 -1.46 -1.55 13.52
N VAL A 107 -1.26 -1.28 12.23
CA VAL A 107 -0.16 -1.89 11.45
C VAL A 107 1.20 -1.41 11.96
N ILE A 108 1.37 -0.11 12.25
CA ILE A 108 2.61 0.45 12.80
C ILE A 108 2.93 -0.18 14.16
N ASP A 109 1.95 -0.32 15.05
CA ASP A 109 2.10 -0.92 16.36
C ASP A 109 2.52 -2.40 16.26
N ARG A 110 1.91 -3.15 15.34
CA ARG A 110 2.29 -4.55 15.09
C ARG A 110 3.71 -4.69 14.56
N ILE A 111 4.17 -3.80 13.66
CA ILE A 111 5.57 -3.77 13.22
C ILE A 111 6.48 -3.45 14.40
N GLY A 112 6.11 -2.50 15.26
CA GLY A 112 6.90 -2.08 16.42
C GLY A 112 7.08 -3.18 17.47
N SER A 113 6.10 -4.09 17.60
CA SER A 113 6.09 -5.21 18.56
C SER A 113 6.45 -6.56 17.97
N LEU A 114 7.03 -6.59 16.76
CA LEU A 114 7.32 -7.80 16.00
C LEU A 114 8.28 -8.78 16.73
N ASP A 115 7.85 -10.02 16.87
CA ASP A 115 8.67 -11.15 17.32
C ASP A 115 8.80 -12.18 16.19
N LEU A 116 9.98 -12.28 15.56
CA LEU A 116 10.21 -13.14 14.41
C LEU A 116 9.94 -14.63 14.65
N LYS A 117 10.03 -15.08 15.91
CA LYS A 117 9.77 -16.49 16.25
C LYS A 117 8.28 -16.81 16.27
N LYS A 118 7.43 -15.81 16.56
CA LYS A 118 5.98 -15.97 16.71
C LYS A 118 5.21 -15.48 15.49
N ASP A 119 5.70 -14.43 14.85
CA ASP A 119 4.97 -13.67 13.83
C ASP A 119 5.48 -14.01 12.41
N ARG A 120 5.47 -15.30 12.04
CA ARG A 120 5.94 -15.77 10.72
C ARG A 120 5.20 -15.12 9.55
N ASP A 121 3.87 -15.00 9.64
CA ASP A 121 3.06 -14.36 8.62
C ASP A 121 3.47 -12.89 8.41
N MET A 122 3.82 -12.20 9.51
CA MET A 122 4.30 -10.82 9.42
C MET A 122 5.68 -10.75 8.76
N LEU A 123 6.57 -11.71 9.01
CA LEU A 123 7.88 -11.80 8.35
C LEU A 123 7.71 -11.97 6.84
N ASP A 124 6.80 -12.85 6.41
CA ASP A 124 6.49 -13.06 5.00
C ASP A 124 5.97 -11.76 4.37
N ASP A 125 5.05 -11.08 5.04
CA ASP A 125 4.48 -9.82 4.61
C ASP A 125 5.51 -8.66 4.54
N LEU A 126 6.56 -8.69 5.35
CA LEU A 126 7.66 -7.73 5.33
C LEU A 126 8.75 -8.11 4.31
N THR A 127 8.77 -9.34 3.82
CA THR A 127 9.80 -9.82 2.90
C THR A 127 9.72 -9.10 1.56
N LEU A 128 10.82 -8.45 1.22
CA LEU A 128 11.03 -7.80 -0.07
C LEU A 128 11.59 -8.82 -1.07
N THR A 129 11.18 -8.71 -2.32
CA THR A 129 11.66 -9.61 -3.38
C THR A 129 12.20 -8.82 -4.56
N ARG A 130 13.42 -9.12 -4.98
CA ARG A 130 14.05 -8.52 -6.16
C ARG A 130 14.59 -9.59 -7.10
N ARG A 131 14.51 -9.30 -8.40
CA ARG A 131 15.07 -10.20 -9.41
C ARG A 131 16.56 -9.97 -9.57
N TYR A 132 17.34 -11.05 -9.51
CA TYR A 132 18.77 -11.05 -9.78
C TYR A 132 19.00 -11.11 -11.29
N THR A 133 19.25 -9.98 -11.94
CA THR A 133 19.24 -9.86 -13.39
C THR A 133 20.61 -9.84 -14.04
N LYS A 134 21.68 -9.51 -13.29
CA LYS A 134 23.04 -9.33 -13.81
C LYS A 134 24.06 -9.84 -12.81
N SER A 135 25.29 -10.14 -13.27
CA SER A 135 26.40 -10.43 -12.35
C SER A 135 26.66 -9.25 -11.38
N PRO A 136 27.15 -9.49 -10.16
CA PRO A 136 27.41 -8.44 -9.17
C PRO A 136 28.28 -7.30 -9.71
N SER A 137 29.30 -7.62 -10.54
CA SER A 137 30.21 -6.66 -11.17
C SER A 137 29.54 -5.74 -12.21
N ALA A 138 28.40 -6.15 -12.77
CA ALA A 138 27.68 -5.38 -13.79
C ALA A 138 26.69 -4.35 -13.19
N TYR A 139 26.54 -4.29 -11.85
CA TYR A 139 25.72 -3.28 -11.20
C TYR A 139 26.52 -2.02 -10.95
N LYS A 140 26.03 -0.87 -11.47
CA LYS A 140 26.68 0.45 -11.27
C LYS A 140 26.66 0.91 -9.81
N SER A 141 25.68 0.46 -9.01
CA SER A 141 25.55 0.76 -7.58
C SER A 141 25.26 -0.51 -6.79
N LYS A 142 25.75 -0.55 -5.56
CA LYS A 142 25.44 -1.65 -4.64
C LYS A 142 23.93 -1.72 -4.39
N GLN A 143 23.37 -2.91 -4.47
CA GLN A 143 21.95 -3.18 -4.23
C GLN A 143 21.78 -4.15 -3.06
N PRO A 144 20.76 -4.00 -2.19
CA PRO A 144 20.57 -4.86 -1.03
C PRO A 144 20.56 -6.35 -1.36
N HIS A 145 19.76 -6.77 -2.35
CA HIS A 145 19.64 -8.17 -2.75
C HIS A 145 20.96 -8.73 -3.34
N ILE A 146 21.80 -7.91 -3.96
CA ILE A 146 23.10 -8.33 -4.48
C ILE A 146 24.10 -8.53 -3.33
N GLN A 147 24.09 -7.61 -2.35
CA GLN A 147 24.92 -7.77 -1.15
C GLN A 147 24.51 -9.02 -0.36
N LEU A 148 23.22 -9.34 -0.33
CA LEU A 148 22.77 -10.60 0.27
C LEU A 148 23.32 -11.82 -0.47
N VAL A 149 23.27 -11.86 -1.81
CA VAL A 149 23.83 -12.96 -2.61
C VAL A 149 25.34 -13.13 -2.32
N GLU A 150 26.08 -12.04 -2.17
CA GLU A 150 27.49 -12.08 -1.79
C GLU A 150 27.69 -12.62 -0.34
N LYS A 151 26.83 -12.25 0.61
CA LYS A 151 26.84 -12.82 1.97
C LYS A 151 26.59 -14.33 1.95
N MET A 152 25.55 -14.77 1.20
CA MET A 152 25.22 -16.20 1.06
C MET A 152 26.41 -16.98 0.48
N ARG A 153 27.09 -16.44 -0.53
CA ARG A 153 28.29 -17.04 -1.12
C ARG A 153 29.43 -17.19 -0.11
N ARG A 154 29.69 -16.17 0.71
CA ARG A 154 30.73 -16.23 1.76
C ARG A 154 30.41 -17.25 2.84
N ARG A 155 29.12 -17.50 3.11
CA ARG A 155 28.66 -18.50 4.09
C ARG A 155 28.72 -19.93 3.56
N GLY A 156 28.99 -20.14 2.26
CA GLY A 156 29.07 -21.48 1.66
C GLY A 156 27.72 -22.16 1.44
N GLY A 157 26.60 -21.43 1.52
CA GLY A 157 25.27 -21.95 1.28
C GLY A 157 24.89 -21.98 -0.21
N ARG A 158 23.64 -22.40 -0.50
CA ARG A 158 23.07 -22.34 -1.86
C ARG A 158 22.98 -20.88 -2.31
N VAL A 159 23.65 -20.56 -3.41
CA VAL A 159 23.67 -19.21 -3.96
C VAL A 159 22.66 -19.14 -5.12
N PRO A 160 21.73 -18.17 -5.09
CA PRO A 160 20.81 -17.93 -6.20
C PRO A 160 21.55 -17.58 -7.50
N GLY A 161 21.02 -18.04 -8.64
CA GLY A 161 21.53 -17.77 -9.97
C GLY A 161 20.92 -16.52 -10.61
N ILE A 162 21.53 -16.07 -11.72
CA ILE A 162 20.95 -14.99 -12.55
C ILE A 162 19.59 -15.46 -13.07
N GLY A 163 18.56 -14.62 -12.90
CA GLY A 163 17.17 -14.95 -13.24
C GLY A 163 16.29 -15.20 -12.01
N ASP A 164 16.87 -15.63 -10.90
CA ASP A 164 16.16 -15.95 -9.68
C ASP A 164 15.60 -14.70 -8.98
N ARG A 165 14.58 -14.92 -8.16
CA ARG A 165 14.06 -13.91 -7.24
C ARG A 165 14.71 -14.08 -5.88
N ILE A 166 15.25 -13.00 -5.36
CA ILE A 166 15.92 -12.98 -4.07
C ILE A 166 14.96 -12.37 -3.04
N PRO A 167 14.41 -13.19 -2.12
CA PRO A 167 13.71 -12.67 -0.97
C PRO A 167 14.71 -12.12 0.04
N PHE A 168 14.39 -11.02 0.69
CA PHE A 168 15.22 -10.45 1.74
C PHE A 168 14.41 -9.57 2.68
N VAL A 169 14.90 -9.46 3.90
CA VAL A 169 14.41 -8.51 4.90
C VAL A 169 15.53 -7.53 5.25
N ILE A 170 15.16 -6.37 5.77
CA ILE A 170 16.13 -5.39 6.28
C ILE A 170 16.23 -5.55 7.78
N VAL A 171 17.42 -5.89 8.25
CA VAL A 171 17.70 -6.10 9.67
C VAL A 171 18.39 -4.87 10.28
N LYS A 172 18.22 -4.71 11.59
CA LYS A 172 18.89 -3.68 12.36
C LYS A 172 20.35 -4.09 12.58
N GLU A 173 21.24 -3.28 12.08
CA GLU A 173 22.68 -3.47 12.18
C GLU A 173 23.32 -2.24 12.84
N GLY A 174 24.61 -2.32 13.20
CA GLY A 174 25.33 -1.21 13.82
C GLY A 174 25.29 0.09 13.01
N ARG A 175 25.40 1.24 13.67
CA ARG A 175 25.28 2.58 13.06
C ARG A 175 26.17 2.83 11.84
N ARG A 176 27.29 2.12 11.71
CA ARG A 176 28.25 2.25 10.60
C ARG A 176 27.96 1.35 9.41
N THR A 177 26.98 0.43 9.53
CA THR A 177 26.64 -0.50 8.44
C THR A 177 25.82 0.24 7.37
N LEU A 178 26.27 0.16 6.11
CA LEU A 178 25.52 0.76 4.99
C LEU A 178 24.17 0.08 4.85
N PHE A 179 23.17 0.85 4.43
CA PHE A 179 21.81 0.33 4.24
C PHE A 179 21.77 -0.94 3.37
N VAL A 180 22.53 -0.95 2.28
CA VAL A 180 22.58 -2.10 1.35
C VAL A 180 23.12 -3.38 2.01
N ASP A 181 23.94 -3.26 3.03
CA ASP A 181 24.52 -4.38 3.76
C ASP A 181 23.60 -4.90 4.88
N ARG A 182 22.47 -4.23 5.15
CA ARG A 182 21.47 -4.67 6.14
C ARG A 182 20.48 -5.69 5.58
N ALA A 183 20.54 -5.99 4.29
CA ALA A 183 19.71 -7.04 3.70
C ALA A 183 20.14 -8.42 4.23
N GLU A 184 19.14 -9.22 4.62
CA GLU A 184 19.37 -10.56 5.14
C GLU A 184 18.33 -11.55 4.60
N ASP A 185 18.69 -12.81 4.49
CA ASP A 185 17.76 -13.88 4.17
C ASP A 185 16.73 -14.04 5.30
N PRO A 186 15.42 -14.16 5.00
CA PRO A 186 14.38 -14.26 6.02
C PRO A 186 14.58 -15.41 7.00
N GLU A 187 14.90 -16.62 6.50
CA GLU A 187 15.12 -17.79 7.36
C GLU A 187 16.37 -17.62 8.22
N TYR A 188 17.47 -17.15 7.59
CA TYR A 188 18.69 -16.86 8.33
C TYR A 188 18.47 -15.79 9.42
N ALA A 189 17.64 -14.81 9.17
CA ALA A 189 17.31 -13.77 10.15
C ALA A 189 16.60 -14.36 11.38
N VAL A 190 15.70 -15.32 11.18
CA VAL A 190 15.02 -16.02 12.27
C VAL A 190 15.96 -16.94 13.02
N GLU A 191 16.71 -17.80 12.31
CA GLU A 191 17.65 -18.76 12.90
C GLU A 191 18.73 -18.09 13.76
N ASN A 192 19.18 -16.91 13.35
CA ASN A 192 20.21 -16.15 14.03
C ASN A 192 19.66 -15.00 14.89
N GLU A 193 18.37 -15.00 15.19
CA GLU A 193 17.70 -14.03 16.07
C GLU A 193 18.01 -12.56 15.68
N LYS A 194 18.10 -12.29 14.37
CA LYS A 194 18.34 -10.94 13.87
C LYS A 194 17.14 -10.03 14.14
N GLN A 195 17.40 -8.82 14.58
CA GLN A 195 16.33 -7.84 14.79
C GLN A 195 15.98 -7.16 13.47
N ILE A 196 14.68 -7.16 13.08
CA ILE A 196 14.19 -6.42 11.92
C ILE A 196 14.33 -4.91 12.16
N ASP A 197 14.70 -4.18 11.13
CA ASP A 197 14.72 -2.71 11.14
C ASP A 197 13.30 -2.17 10.98
N THR A 198 12.53 -2.18 12.07
CA THR A 198 11.14 -1.73 12.12
C THR A 198 10.98 -0.28 11.67
N ASP A 199 11.95 0.57 11.97
CA ASP A 199 11.96 1.97 11.53
C ASP A 199 12.03 2.08 10.01
N TYR A 200 12.84 1.24 9.35
CA TYR A 200 12.88 1.18 7.90
C TYR A 200 11.51 0.82 7.30
N TYR A 201 10.86 -0.21 7.84
CA TYR A 201 9.57 -0.63 7.32
C TYR A 201 8.49 0.42 7.53
N ILE A 202 8.41 1.01 8.71
CA ILE A 202 7.44 2.08 8.99
C ILE A 202 7.73 3.30 8.10
N GLU A 203 8.97 3.82 8.10
CA GLU A 203 9.31 5.09 7.48
C GLU A 203 9.50 5.02 5.97
N LYS A 204 9.87 3.87 5.41
CA LYS A 204 10.20 3.73 3.99
C LYS A 204 9.25 2.83 3.22
N GLN A 205 8.53 1.92 3.90
CA GLN A 205 7.62 1.00 3.25
C GLN A 205 6.14 1.36 3.50
N ILE A 206 5.72 1.65 4.72
CA ILE A 206 4.31 1.88 5.05
C ILE A 206 3.92 3.36 4.89
N LEU A 207 4.57 4.27 5.60
CA LEU A 207 4.14 5.67 5.66
C LEU A 207 4.15 6.40 4.31
N PRO A 208 5.16 6.29 3.42
CA PRO A 208 5.18 7.10 2.21
C PRO A 208 3.98 6.88 1.28
N PRO A 209 3.57 5.63 0.95
CA PRO A 209 2.41 5.42 0.09
C PRO A 209 1.08 5.73 0.79
N VAL A 210 0.98 5.47 2.10
CA VAL A 210 -0.20 5.77 2.92
C VAL A 210 -0.42 7.28 3.00
N LEU A 211 0.62 8.05 3.31
CA LEU A 211 0.55 9.52 3.39
C LEU A 211 0.08 10.17 2.09
N ARG A 212 0.38 9.60 0.92
CA ARG A 212 -0.12 10.12 -0.36
C ARG A 212 -1.64 10.05 -0.46
N ILE A 213 -2.27 9.02 0.12
CA ILE A 213 -3.73 8.92 0.17
C ILE A 213 -4.26 9.88 1.23
N PHE A 214 -3.72 9.80 2.44
CA PHE A 214 -4.24 10.54 3.59
C PHE A 214 -3.99 12.05 3.54
N SER A 215 -3.02 12.52 2.74
CA SER A 215 -2.83 13.96 2.48
C SER A 215 -4.03 14.60 1.79
N THR A 216 -4.83 13.84 1.03
CA THR A 216 -6.07 14.35 0.42
C THR A 216 -7.17 14.59 1.46
N PHE A 217 -7.02 14.05 2.67
CA PHE A 217 -7.90 14.24 3.82
C PHE A 217 -7.26 15.12 4.91
N ASN A 218 -6.20 15.87 4.58
CA ASN A 218 -5.44 16.73 5.51
C ASN A 218 -4.89 15.98 6.74
N ILE A 219 -4.66 14.67 6.64
CA ILE A 219 -4.11 13.86 7.72
C ILE A 219 -2.59 13.83 7.60
N THR A 220 -1.92 14.19 8.70
CA THR A 220 -0.46 14.32 8.77
C THR A 220 0.23 13.02 9.20
N LYS A 221 1.55 12.97 9.00
CA LYS A 221 2.39 11.85 9.45
C LYS A 221 2.31 11.64 10.96
N GLU A 222 2.28 12.74 11.71
CA GLU A 222 2.22 12.74 13.17
C GLU A 222 0.91 12.11 13.66
N GLN A 223 -0.20 12.37 12.98
CA GLN A 223 -1.50 11.77 13.30
C GLN A 223 -1.49 10.25 13.02
N LEU A 224 -0.86 9.80 11.93
CA LEU A 224 -0.73 8.37 11.63
C LEU A 224 0.23 7.63 12.58
N ARG A 225 1.19 8.34 13.20
CA ARG A 225 2.15 7.77 14.15
C ARG A 225 1.74 7.85 15.61
N ARG A 226 0.65 8.55 15.93
CA ARG A 226 0.19 8.67 17.31
C ARG A 226 -0.14 7.28 17.85
N ASP A 227 0.55 6.93 18.95
CA ASP A 227 0.23 5.72 19.71
C ASP A 227 -1.22 5.83 20.23
N ARG A 228 -2.01 4.79 20.03
CA ARG A 228 -3.36 4.67 20.59
C ARG A 228 -3.40 4.94 22.10
N ARG A 229 -2.32 4.61 22.79
CA ARG A 229 -2.17 4.88 24.24
C ARG A 229 -2.11 6.38 24.57
N GLN A 230 -1.56 7.21 23.68
CA GLN A 230 -1.53 8.67 23.88
C GLN A 230 -2.89 9.34 23.61
N ARG A 231 -3.73 8.77 22.73
CA ARG A 231 -5.12 9.25 22.59
C ARG A 231 -5.89 9.14 23.90
N ASN A 232 -5.83 7.99 24.58
CA ASN A 232 -6.54 7.78 25.83
C ASN A 232 -6.12 8.75 26.96
N LEU A 233 -4.88 9.20 26.98
CA LEU A 233 -4.38 10.14 28.00
C LEU A 233 -4.82 11.60 27.77
N LEU A 234 -5.02 12.01 26.53
CA LEU A 234 -5.50 13.36 26.18
C LEU A 234 -7.04 13.46 26.18
N ASP A 235 -7.74 12.33 26.00
CA ASP A 235 -9.21 12.27 26.02
C ASP A 235 -9.78 12.17 27.45
N PHE A 236 -8.98 11.82 28.46
CA PHE A 236 -9.40 11.76 29.87
C PHE A 236 -9.83 13.13 30.46
N GLY A 237 -9.61 14.22 29.75
CA GLY A 237 -10.02 15.59 30.16
C GLY A 237 -11.16 16.19 29.32
N ARG A 238 -11.68 15.48 28.32
CA ARG A 238 -12.83 15.92 27.54
C ARG A 238 -13.98 14.96 27.77
N GLU A 239 -15.06 15.46 28.41
CA GLU A 239 -16.33 14.74 28.49
C GLU A 239 -16.67 14.17 27.11
N ALA A 240 -17.01 12.89 27.09
CA ALA A 240 -17.32 12.13 25.89
C ALA A 240 -18.50 12.75 25.13
N LYS A 241 -18.22 13.69 24.24
CA LYS A 241 -19.12 13.93 23.12
C LYS A 241 -19.02 12.69 22.23
N PRO A 242 -20.15 12.13 21.75
CA PRO A 242 -20.11 11.01 20.81
C PRO A 242 -19.19 11.44 19.67
N GLN A 243 -18.09 10.70 19.45
CA GLN A 243 -17.19 10.95 18.34
C GLN A 243 -18.01 10.72 17.07
N THR A 244 -18.41 11.80 16.43
CA THR A 244 -18.97 11.73 15.08
C THR A 244 -17.84 11.25 14.19
N GLN A 245 -17.93 10.02 13.69
CA GLN A 245 -16.97 9.47 12.74
C GLN A 245 -16.87 10.44 11.56
N ARG A 246 -15.65 10.86 11.21
CA ARG A 246 -15.43 11.67 10.04
C ARG A 246 -15.78 10.85 8.80
N SER A 247 -16.74 11.35 8.04
CA SER A 247 -17.13 10.77 6.77
C SER A 247 -16.49 11.52 5.60
N LEU A 248 -16.54 10.95 4.40
CA LEU A 248 -16.07 11.63 3.20
C LEU A 248 -16.81 12.94 2.88
N SER A 249 -17.97 13.17 3.50
CA SER A 249 -18.71 14.43 3.38
C SER A 249 -18.14 15.58 4.21
N ASP A 250 -17.19 15.30 5.09
CA ASP A 250 -16.57 16.29 5.98
C ASP A 250 -15.29 16.92 5.37
N TYR A 251 -14.93 16.52 4.12
CA TYR A 251 -13.74 16.97 3.40
C TYR A 251 -14.08 17.63 2.03
#